data_da902d5ac3916d31423d0376ca843288
#
_entry.id   da902d5ac3916d31423d0376ca843288
#
_cell.length_a   1.000
_cell.length_b   1.000
_cell.length_c   1.000
_cell.angle_alpha   90.00
_cell.angle_beta   90.00
_cell.angle_gamma   90.00
#
_symmetry.space_group_name_H-M   'P 1'
#
loop_
_entity.id
_entity.type
_entity.pdbx_description
1 polymer ?
#
loop_
_entity_poly.entity_id
_entity_poly.type
_entity_poly.pdbx_seq_one_letter_code
_entity_poly.pdbx_strand_id
1 'polypeptide(L)'
;MKVDLCIMKNITKIQLGHNGPFVSKLGLGCMRMSSIWGGSAPEEKESIATIHEALDSGINFLNTGDFYGAGHNEMLVGKAIKGRRDDAFISVKFGAIFHNGRPIGMDLRPIAIKNFINYSLTRLGIETIDLYQPSRMDNSVPVEDIIGTVADLVKEGKVRYIGVSEITAGQLRNANGTHPISALEIGYSLADRQIESELLPTAKELGIGIVAFANTAEGLLTGEMKAPLPAKDYRNHFSRFQGENLINNLEKVEVLKQLASNKGFTPTQIAIAWVKEQGDHTMSLVSMSRRSRLPENIAAMNIIFTPEEMSILNTTFTIGAISGSTYLQR
;
A
#
# COMPACT_ATOMS: atom_id res chain seq x y z
N MET A 1 -1.63 -15.34 -25.92
CA MET A 1 -2.77 -14.45 -26.19
C MET A 1 -2.26 -13.02 -26.05
N LYS A 2 -2.18 -12.24 -27.13
CA LYS A 2 -1.82 -10.81 -27.06
C LYS A 2 -2.99 -10.10 -26.39
N VAL A 3 -2.81 -9.67 -25.16
CA VAL A 3 -3.76 -8.76 -24.50
C VAL A 3 -3.71 -7.46 -25.29
N ASP A 4 -4.84 -7.04 -25.81
CA ASP A 4 -4.95 -5.82 -26.61
C ASP A 4 -4.49 -4.62 -25.78
N LEU A 5 -3.45 -3.93 -26.21
CA LEU A 5 -2.93 -2.71 -25.57
C LEU A 5 -4.00 -1.61 -25.43
N CYS A 6 -5.11 -1.72 -26.13
CA CYS A 6 -6.22 -0.76 -26.08
C CYS A 6 -7.07 -0.85 -24.79
N ILE A 7 -7.04 -1.99 -24.06
CA ILE A 7 -7.77 -2.20 -22.80
C ILE A 7 -7.01 -1.60 -21.60
N MET A 8 -5.73 -1.28 -21.74
CA MET A 8 -4.85 -0.82 -20.66
C MET A 8 -4.97 0.69 -20.33
N LYS A 9 -5.77 1.48 -21.01
CA LYS A 9 -5.73 2.96 -20.89
C LYS A 9 -6.74 3.61 -19.95
N ASN A 10 -7.58 2.87 -19.23
CA ASN A 10 -8.63 3.49 -18.39
C ASN A 10 -8.73 2.89 -17.00
N ILE A 11 -7.68 3.08 -16.19
CA ILE A 11 -7.83 2.83 -14.76
C ILE A 11 -8.72 3.93 -14.18
N THR A 12 -9.83 3.54 -13.56
CA THR A 12 -10.76 4.45 -12.89
C THR A 12 -10.02 5.32 -11.88
N LYS A 13 -10.24 6.63 -11.92
CA LYS A 13 -9.78 7.56 -10.88
C LYS A 13 -10.83 7.68 -9.79
N ILE A 14 -10.38 7.77 -8.56
CA ILE A 14 -11.22 8.04 -7.38
C ILE A 14 -10.70 9.27 -6.66
N GLN A 15 -11.57 9.92 -5.91
CA GLN A 15 -11.17 10.95 -4.96
C GLN A 15 -10.78 10.27 -3.63
N LEU A 16 -9.59 10.52 -3.13
CA LEU A 16 -9.15 10.06 -1.80
C LEU A 16 -9.78 10.92 -0.71
N GLY A 17 -10.85 10.38 -0.11
CA GLY A 17 -11.66 11.13 0.85
C GLY A 17 -12.47 12.26 0.22
N HIS A 18 -13.23 12.98 1.04
CA HIS A 18 -14.19 13.99 0.55
C HIS A 18 -13.50 15.21 -0.07
N ASN A 19 -12.33 15.61 0.43
CA ASN A 19 -11.60 16.81 -0.02
C ASN A 19 -10.18 16.49 -0.51
N GLY A 20 -9.89 15.22 -0.77
CA GLY A 20 -8.57 14.77 -1.18
C GLY A 20 -8.38 14.80 -2.70
N PRO A 21 -7.20 14.35 -3.14
CA PRO A 21 -6.82 14.33 -4.55
C PRO A 21 -7.56 13.26 -5.36
N PHE A 22 -7.63 13.47 -6.68
CA PHE A 22 -8.02 12.43 -7.62
C PHE A 22 -6.81 11.57 -8.01
N VAL A 23 -6.89 10.27 -7.72
CA VAL A 23 -5.84 9.29 -8.00
C VAL A 23 -6.40 8.05 -8.69
N SER A 24 -5.55 7.27 -9.33
CA SER A 24 -5.94 5.97 -9.88
C SER A 24 -6.37 5.01 -8.77
N LYS A 25 -7.43 4.23 -9.00
CA LYS A 25 -7.96 3.23 -8.05
C LYS A 25 -6.98 2.07 -7.80
N LEU A 26 -5.95 1.94 -8.63
CA LEU A 26 -4.78 1.08 -8.47
C LEU A 26 -3.53 1.95 -8.31
N GLY A 27 -2.77 1.77 -7.24
CA GLY A 27 -1.50 2.44 -6.97
C GLY A 27 -0.30 1.52 -7.13
N LEU A 28 0.84 2.09 -7.48
CA LEU A 28 2.12 1.40 -7.59
C LEU A 28 2.93 1.56 -6.31
N GLY A 29 3.11 0.46 -5.56
CA GLY A 29 4.04 0.38 -4.44
C GLY A 29 5.47 0.14 -4.93
N CYS A 30 6.37 1.11 -4.70
CA CYS A 30 7.75 1.06 -5.19
C CYS A 30 8.73 0.34 -4.25
N MET A 31 8.30 -0.08 -3.04
CA MET A 31 9.18 -0.64 -2.00
C MET A 31 10.13 -1.74 -2.51
N ARG A 32 9.62 -2.68 -3.32
CA ARG A 32 10.39 -3.81 -3.86
C ARG A 32 11.33 -3.44 -5.02
N MET A 33 11.36 -2.18 -5.43
CA MET A 33 12.33 -1.66 -6.42
C MET A 33 13.68 -1.30 -5.81
N SER A 34 13.81 -1.44 -4.48
CA SER A 34 15.06 -1.27 -3.74
C SER A 34 15.27 -2.45 -2.81
N SER A 35 16.53 -2.75 -2.49
CA SER A 35 16.85 -3.80 -1.51
C SER A 35 16.31 -3.39 -0.14
N ILE A 36 15.43 -4.19 0.41
CA ILE A 36 14.87 -4.01 1.74
C ILE A 36 14.69 -5.37 2.41
N TRP A 37 14.95 -5.47 3.69
CA TRP A 37 14.88 -6.70 4.48
C TRP A 37 15.67 -7.89 3.89
N GLY A 38 16.83 -7.61 3.29
CA GLY A 38 17.69 -8.65 2.69
C GLY A 38 17.18 -9.22 1.36
N GLY A 39 16.07 -8.70 0.82
CA GLY A 39 15.58 -9.07 -0.50
C GLY A 39 16.36 -8.38 -1.63
N SER A 40 16.55 -9.07 -2.76
CA SER A 40 17.12 -8.48 -3.98
C SER A 40 16.12 -7.58 -4.68
N ALA A 41 16.57 -6.42 -5.14
CA ALA A 41 15.81 -5.56 -6.05
C ALA A 41 16.04 -5.98 -7.51
N PRO A 42 15.11 -5.66 -8.43
CA PRO A 42 15.40 -5.69 -9.86
C PRO A 42 16.48 -4.68 -10.23
N GLU A 43 17.02 -4.79 -11.45
CA GLU A 43 17.89 -3.75 -11.99
C GLU A 43 17.15 -2.39 -12.03
N GLU A 44 17.85 -1.31 -11.78
CA GLU A 44 17.30 0.05 -11.79
C GLU A 44 16.55 0.37 -13.09
N LYS A 45 17.11 -0.06 -14.22
CA LYS A 45 16.50 0.11 -15.56
C LYS A 45 15.11 -0.53 -15.64
N GLU A 46 14.94 -1.74 -15.11
CA GLU A 46 13.63 -2.43 -15.09
C GLU A 46 12.65 -1.72 -14.16
N SER A 47 13.11 -1.25 -13.01
CA SER A 47 12.27 -0.50 -12.08
C SER A 47 11.77 0.82 -12.67
N ILE A 48 12.65 1.60 -13.32
CA ILE A 48 12.29 2.84 -14.03
C ILE A 48 11.29 2.53 -15.16
N ALA A 49 11.56 1.51 -15.97
CA ALA A 49 10.65 1.11 -17.05
C ALA A 49 9.28 0.66 -16.52
N THR A 50 9.23 0.02 -15.33
CA THR A 50 7.97 -0.35 -14.67
C THR A 50 7.17 0.88 -14.24
N ILE A 51 7.83 1.91 -13.69
CA ILE A 51 7.17 3.16 -13.32
C ILE A 51 6.63 3.87 -14.58
N HIS A 52 7.42 3.93 -15.65
CA HIS A 52 6.98 4.56 -16.91
C HIS A 52 5.75 3.84 -17.49
N GLU A 53 5.78 2.51 -17.59
CA GLU A 53 4.66 1.74 -18.11
C GLU A 53 3.41 1.84 -17.22
N ALA A 54 3.59 1.93 -15.90
CA ALA A 54 2.49 2.18 -14.96
C ALA A 54 1.83 3.55 -15.22
N LEU A 55 2.61 4.62 -15.35
CA LEU A 55 2.13 5.96 -15.68
C LEU A 55 1.41 5.99 -17.05
N ASP A 56 2.00 5.34 -18.06
CA ASP A 56 1.42 5.23 -19.41
C ASP A 56 0.10 4.44 -19.43
N SER A 57 -0.09 3.55 -18.45
CA SER A 57 -1.32 2.77 -18.23
C SER A 57 -2.37 3.51 -17.38
N GLY A 58 -2.07 4.73 -16.90
CA GLY A 58 -2.97 5.54 -16.09
C GLY A 58 -2.86 5.33 -14.58
N ILE A 59 -1.89 4.54 -14.09
CA ILE A 59 -1.55 4.45 -12.67
C ILE A 59 -0.74 5.67 -12.31
N ASN A 60 -1.35 6.67 -11.67
CA ASN A 60 -0.65 7.89 -11.29
C ASN A 60 -0.15 7.91 -9.84
N PHE A 61 -0.67 7.06 -8.95
CA PHE A 61 -0.27 7.01 -7.54
C PHE A 61 0.99 6.16 -7.37
N LEU A 62 2.12 6.82 -7.05
CA LEU A 62 3.40 6.19 -6.77
C LEU A 62 3.71 6.29 -5.28
N ASN A 63 3.88 5.15 -4.60
CA ASN A 63 4.11 5.09 -3.17
C ASN A 63 5.54 4.67 -2.85
N THR A 64 6.23 5.49 -2.07
CA THR A 64 7.61 5.26 -1.60
C THR A 64 7.74 5.54 -0.11
N GLY A 65 8.97 5.51 0.42
CA GLY A 65 9.29 5.86 1.80
C GLY A 65 10.76 6.26 1.92
N ASP A 66 11.05 7.21 2.80
CA ASP A 66 12.39 7.78 3.02
C ASP A 66 13.41 6.73 3.47
N PHE A 67 12.93 5.67 4.13
CA PHE A 67 13.73 4.54 4.62
C PHE A 67 13.86 3.39 3.62
N TYR A 68 13.15 3.38 2.49
CA TYR A 68 13.25 2.31 1.51
C TYR A 68 14.62 2.30 0.83
N GLY A 69 15.39 1.23 1.10
CA GLY A 69 16.77 1.11 0.61
C GLY A 69 17.66 2.26 1.08
N ALA A 70 17.43 2.80 2.29
CA ALA A 70 18.15 3.96 2.85
C ALA A 70 18.11 5.21 1.92
N GLY A 71 16.96 5.49 1.33
CA GLY A 71 16.73 6.62 0.41
C GLY A 71 16.95 6.30 -1.07
N HIS A 72 17.51 5.14 -1.42
CA HIS A 72 17.70 4.73 -2.81
C HIS A 72 16.37 4.73 -3.58
N ASN A 73 15.26 4.33 -2.94
CA ASN A 73 13.95 4.25 -3.59
C ASN A 73 13.44 5.61 -4.05
N GLU A 74 13.61 6.65 -3.23
CA GLU A 74 13.23 8.02 -3.60
C GLU A 74 14.11 8.53 -4.77
N MET A 75 15.41 8.25 -4.78
CA MET A 75 16.28 8.62 -5.89
C MET A 75 15.87 7.91 -7.20
N LEU A 76 15.48 6.64 -7.12
CA LEU A 76 14.99 5.87 -8.26
C LEU A 76 13.66 6.43 -8.79
N VAL A 77 12.68 6.71 -7.90
CA VAL A 77 11.41 7.34 -8.26
C VAL A 77 11.67 8.72 -8.87
N GLY A 78 12.53 9.54 -8.26
CA GLY A 78 12.92 10.85 -8.77
C GLY A 78 13.49 10.80 -10.20
N LYS A 79 14.37 9.83 -10.49
CA LYS A 79 14.87 9.58 -11.86
C LYS A 79 13.73 9.23 -12.84
N ALA A 80 12.80 8.37 -12.41
CA ALA A 80 11.70 7.90 -13.25
C ALA A 80 10.69 9.01 -13.59
N ILE A 81 10.43 9.93 -12.65
CA ILE A 81 9.47 11.03 -12.88
C ILE A 81 10.09 12.29 -13.48
N LYS A 82 11.40 12.29 -13.73
CA LYS A 82 12.07 13.43 -14.36
C LYS A 82 11.48 13.72 -15.74
N GLY A 83 10.91 14.93 -15.91
CA GLY A 83 10.17 15.35 -17.10
C GLY A 83 8.74 14.82 -17.19
N ARG A 84 8.26 14.10 -16.16
CA ARG A 84 6.91 13.52 -16.05
C ARG A 84 6.27 13.77 -14.68
N ARG A 85 6.72 14.80 -13.95
CA ARG A 85 6.25 15.08 -12.57
C ARG A 85 4.73 15.26 -12.50
N ASP A 86 4.13 15.85 -13.51
CA ASP A 86 2.70 16.14 -13.56
C ASP A 86 1.85 14.88 -13.84
N ASP A 87 2.46 13.81 -14.35
CA ASP A 87 1.79 12.52 -14.54
C ASP A 87 1.69 11.72 -13.24
N ALA A 88 2.49 12.08 -12.22
CA ALA A 88 2.69 11.30 -11.01
C ALA A 88 2.14 12.01 -9.76
N PHE A 89 1.40 11.26 -8.94
CA PHE A 89 1.04 11.61 -7.57
C PHE A 89 1.98 10.86 -6.62
N ILE A 90 2.84 11.60 -5.92
CA ILE A 90 3.91 11.03 -5.10
C ILE A 90 3.48 10.96 -3.64
N SER A 91 3.36 9.73 -3.13
CA SER A 91 3.11 9.44 -1.71
C SER A 91 4.39 8.97 -1.03
N VAL A 92 4.80 9.66 0.03
CA VAL A 92 6.02 9.36 0.78
C VAL A 92 5.69 9.04 2.23
N LYS A 93 6.17 7.90 2.71
CA LYS A 93 6.20 7.55 4.14
C LYS A 93 7.51 7.98 4.76
N PHE A 94 7.46 8.54 5.97
CA PHE A 94 8.63 9.02 6.69
C PHE A 94 8.70 8.50 8.13
N GLY A 95 9.86 8.69 8.75
CA GLY A 95 10.08 8.59 10.18
C GLY A 95 10.54 7.23 10.69
N ALA A 96 10.53 6.17 9.87
CA ALA A 96 11.07 4.88 10.28
C ALA A 96 12.60 4.89 10.23
N ILE A 97 13.22 4.49 11.34
CA ILE A 97 14.67 4.40 11.48
C ILE A 97 15.13 2.98 11.24
N PHE A 98 16.09 2.83 10.33
CA PHE A 98 16.65 1.55 9.93
C PHE A 98 18.15 1.48 10.25
N HIS A 99 18.57 0.31 10.72
CA HIS A 99 20.00 -0.03 10.87
C HIS A 99 20.25 -1.42 10.28
N ASN A 100 21.25 -1.52 9.40
CA ASN A 100 21.57 -2.78 8.70
C ASN A 100 20.36 -3.45 8.04
N GLY A 101 19.49 -2.66 7.39
CA GLY A 101 18.31 -3.15 6.70
C GLY A 101 17.15 -3.60 7.60
N ARG A 102 17.21 -3.37 8.92
CA ARG A 102 16.17 -3.70 9.89
C ARG A 102 15.60 -2.45 10.55
N PRO A 103 14.28 -2.38 10.79
CA PRO A 103 13.70 -1.29 11.56
C PRO A 103 14.17 -1.38 13.02
N ILE A 104 14.63 -0.26 13.57
CA ILE A 104 15.08 -0.15 14.95
C ILE A 104 14.25 0.86 15.78
N GLY A 105 13.36 1.60 15.15
CA GLY A 105 12.48 2.56 15.82
C GLY A 105 11.84 3.54 14.86
N MET A 106 11.24 4.57 15.47
CA MET A 106 10.63 5.71 14.80
C MET A 106 11.22 7.00 15.36
N ASP A 107 11.29 8.04 14.56
CA ASP A 107 11.52 9.41 15.04
C ASP A 107 10.51 10.35 14.39
N LEU A 108 9.50 10.72 15.16
CA LEU A 108 8.42 11.61 14.70
C LEU A 108 8.44 12.96 15.43
N ARG A 109 9.56 13.30 16.07
CA ARG A 109 9.73 14.62 16.68
C ARG A 109 9.68 15.71 15.60
N PRO A 110 9.09 16.90 15.89
CA PRO A 110 8.96 18.00 14.92
C PRO A 110 10.26 18.34 14.18
N ILE A 111 11.38 18.38 14.91
CA ILE A 111 12.69 18.67 14.31
C ILE A 111 13.15 17.59 13.29
N ALA A 112 12.85 16.32 13.60
CA ALA A 112 13.18 15.20 12.72
C ALA A 112 12.32 15.21 11.46
N ILE A 113 11.00 15.45 11.60
CA ILE A 113 10.07 15.57 10.46
C ILE A 113 10.52 16.66 9.49
N LYS A 114 10.88 17.85 10.01
CA LYS A 114 11.41 18.98 9.22
C LYS A 114 12.73 18.65 8.52
N ASN A 115 13.53 17.76 9.08
CA ASN A 115 14.76 17.30 8.46
C ASN A 115 14.49 16.24 7.38
N PHE A 116 13.63 15.26 7.64
CA PHE A 116 13.29 14.19 6.70
C PHE A 116 12.71 14.71 5.40
N ILE A 117 11.79 15.68 5.45
CA ILE A 117 11.21 16.25 4.22
C ILE A 117 12.26 16.86 3.30
N ASN A 118 13.27 17.55 3.85
CA ASN A 118 14.34 18.14 3.04
C ASN A 118 15.15 17.08 2.31
N TYR A 119 15.45 15.96 2.97
CA TYR A 119 16.12 14.82 2.33
C TYR A 119 15.24 14.18 1.26
N SER A 120 13.95 13.99 1.53
CA SER A 120 13.00 13.40 0.57
C SER A 120 12.86 14.27 -0.69
N LEU A 121 12.67 15.57 -0.54
CA LEU A 121 12.59 16.51 -1.67
C LEU A 121 13.87 16.50 -2.52
N THR A 122 15.04 16.49 -1.84
CA THR A 122 16.35 16.42 -2.52
C THR A 122 16.52 15.12 -3.30
N ARG A 123 16.21 13.96 -2.70
CA ARG A 123 16.36 12.64 -3.33
C ARG A 123 15.38 12.44 -4.49
N LEU A 124 14.16 12.90 -4.34
CA LEU A 124 13.14 12.87 -5.39
C LEU A 124 13.39 13.91 -6.50
N GLY A 125 14.16 14.96 -6.22
CA GLY A 125 14.40 16.07 -7.17
C GLY A 125 13.13 16.87 -7.47
N ILE A 126 12.26 17.07 -6.48
CA ILE A 126 11.00 17.80 -6.58
C ILE A 126 10.88 18.86 -5.48
N GLU A 127 10.04 19.86 -5.67
CA GLU A 127 9.81 20.92 -4.70
C GLU A 127 8.64 20.61 -3.75
N THR A 128 7.70 19.75 -4.17
CA THR A 128 6.49 19.43 -3.41
C THR A 128 6.17 17.95 -3.48
N ILE A 129 5.95 17.30 -2.32
CA ILE A 129 5.39 15.95 -2.19
C ILE A 129 3.86 16.05 -2.20
N ASP A 130 3.18 15.15 -2.93
CA ASP A 130 1.72 15.20 -3.00
C ASP A 130 1.05 14.69 -1.73
N LEU A 131 1.48 13.53 -1.18
CA LEU A 131 0.97 12.98 0.07
C LEU A 131 2.15 12.62 0.99
N TYR A 132 2.20 13.22 2.16
CA TYR A 132 3.26 12.97 3.14
C TYR A 132 2.66 12.41 4.42
N GLN A 133 3.20 11.30 4.91
CA GLN A 133 2.59 10.55 5.99
C GLN A 133 3.63 9.84 6.88
N PRO A 134 3.45 9.82 8.21
CA PRO A 134 4.29 8.98 9.07
C PRO A 134 4.06 7.51 8.70
N SER A 135 5.12 6.71 8.68
CA SER A 135 5.02 5.28 8.32
C SER A 135 4.29 4.44 9.38
N ARG A 136 4.34 4.88 10.63
CA ARG A 136 3.57 4.40 11.79
C ARG A 136 3.50 5.52 12.80
N MET A 137 2.59 5.44 13.76
CA MET A 137 2.59 6.35 14.90
C MET A 137 3.60 5.89 15.95
N ASP A 138 4.23 6.88 16.60
CA ASP A 138 5.07 6.71 17.77
C ASP A 138 4.34 7.29 18.98
N ASN A 139 4.03 6.44 19.95
CA ASN A 139 3.31 6.86 21.13
C ASN A 139 4.13 7.80 22.05
N SER A 140 5.42 8.00 21.79
CA SER A 140 6.27 8.95 22.52
C SER A 140 6.07 10.41 22.07
N VAL A 141 5.44 10.63 20.93
CA VAL A 141 5.13 11.97 20.39
C VAL A 141 3.62 12.10 20.21
N PRO A 142 2.96 13.13 20.75
CA PRO A 142 1.53 13.35 20.53
C PRO A 142 1.19 13.43 19.03
N VAL A 143 0.09 12.82 18.64
CA VAL A 143 -0.33 12.81 17.22
C VAL A 143 -0.57 14.23 16.70
N GLU A 144 -1.02 15.11 17.57
CA GLU A 144 -1.28 16.53 17.30
C GLU A 144 0.03 17.28 16.93
N ASP A 145 1.13 16.97 17.59
CA ASP A 145 2.45 17.57 17.31
C ASP A 145 3.00 17.07 15.97
N ILE A 146 2.80 15.77 15.68
CA ILE A 146 3.20 15.17 14.41
C ILE A 146 2.43 15.83 13.26
N ILE A 147 1.10 15.83 13.35
CA ILE A 147 0.22 16.35 12.29
C ILE A 147 0.34 17.87 12.18
N GLY A 148 0.44 18.59 13.29
CA GLY A 148 0.70 20.03 13.31
C GLY A 148 2.00 20.39 12.56
N THR A 149 3.05 19.60 12.77
CA THR A 149 4.33 19.80 12.05
C THR A 149 4.17 19.58 10.54
N VAL A 150 3.44 18.52 10.12
CA VAL A 150 3.21 18.29 8.68
C VAL A 150 2.29 19.37 8.10
N ALA A 151 1.33 19.89 8.88
CA ALA A 151 0.48 21.02 8.48
C ALA A 151 1.29 22.30 8.23
N ASP A 152 2.36 22.54 8.99
CA ASP A 152 3.28 23.65 8.72
C ASP A 152 4.00 23.45 7.38
N LEU A 153 4.40 22.21 7.05
CA LEU A 153 5.00 21.90 5.74
C LEU A 153 4.01 22.09 4.58
N VAL A 154 2.71 21.91 4.83
CA VAL A 154 1.66 22.26 3.84
C VAL A 154 1.62 23.77 3.61
N LYS A 155 1.65 24.58 4.69
CA LYS A 155 1.71 26.06 4.59
C LYS A 155 2.97 26.55 3.87
N GLU A 156 4.10 25.82 4.05
CA GLU A 156 5.36 26.09 3.34
C GLU A 156 5.34 25.68 1.85
N GLY A 157 4.28 25.00 1.38
CA GLY A 157 4.17 24.49 0.02
C GLY A 157 5.00 23.23 -0.29
N LYS A 158 5.63 22.63 0.71
CA LYS A 158 6.44 21.41 0.57
C LYS A 158 5.60 20.13 0.49
N VAL A 159 4.38 20.16 1.00
CA VAL A 159 3.41 19.07 1.02
C VAL A 159 2.06 19.56 0.53
N ARG A 160 1.34 18.76 -0.27
CA ARG A 160 -0.02 19.10 -0.71
C ARG A 160 -1.08 18.52 0.19
N TYR A 161 -0.96 17.25 0.55
CA TYR A 161 -1.94 16.51 1.35
C TYR A 161 -1.26 15.75 2.48
N ILE A 162 -1.97 15.64 3.61
CA ILE A 162 -1.52 14.85 4.76
C ILE A 162 -2.19 13.50 4.73
N GLY A 163 -1.39 12.43 4.87
CA GLY A 163 -1.85 11.08 5.13
C GLY A 163 -1.38 10.59 6.50
N VAL A 164 -1.93 9.46 6.90
CA VAL A 164 -1.47 8.68 8.05
C VAL A 164 -1.38 7.21 7.69
N SER A 165 -0.57 6.45 8.43
CA SER A 165 -0.44 5.01 8.20
C SER A 165 -0.36 4.26 9.52
N GLU A 166 -0.98 3.05 9.57
CA GLU A 166 -0.92 2.14 10.71
C GLU A 166 -1.25 2.84 12.06
N ILE A 167 -2.45 3.40 12.14
CA ILE A 167 -2.96 4.23 13.23
C ILE A 167 -4.23 3.62 13.84
N THR A 168 -4.53 3.90 15.11
CA THR A 168 -5.81 3.52 15.72
C THR A 168 -6.93 4.50 15.36
N ALA A 169 -8.19 4.09 15.54
CA ALA A 169 -9.34 4.95 15.28
C ALA A 169 -9.36 6.22 16.16
N GLY A 170 -8.97 6.11 17.43
CA GLY A 170 -8.84 7.27 18.32
C GLY A 170 -7.76 8.25 17.86
N GLN A 171 -6.58 7.74 17.49
CA GLN A 171 -5.51 8.57 16.93
C GLN A 171 -5.92 9.21 15.59
N LEU A 172 -6.70 8.50 14.75
CA LEU A 172 -7.19 9.03 13.47
C LEU A 172 -8.14 10.22 13.69
N ARG A 173 -9.02 10.15 14.70
CA ARG A 173 -9.89 11.27 15.08
C ARG A 173 -9.08 12.49 15.54
N ASN A 174 -8.08 12.28 16.39
CA ASN A 174 -7.20 13.34 16.87
C ASN A 174 -6.39 13.96 15.73
N ALA A 175 -5.82 13.13 14.86
CA ALA A 175 -5.09 13.57 13.67
C ALA A 175 -5.96 14.47 12.78
N ASN A 176 -7.18 14.00 12.45
CA ASN A 176 -8.11 14.75 11.60
C ASN A 176 -8.66 16.01 12.29
N GLY A 177 -8.78 16.02 13.62
CA GLY A 177 -9.12 17.20 14.41
C GLY A 177 -8.04 18.27 14.41
N THR A 178 -6.77 17.88 14.24
CA THR A 178 -5.63 18.81 14.17
C THR A 178 -5.50 19.44 12.78
N HIS A 179 -5.60 18.63 11.74
CA HIS A 179 -5.61 19.06 10.33
C HIS A 179 -6.33 18.01 9.48
N PRO A 180 -7.09 18.40 8.44
CA PRO A 180 -7.76 17.45 7.55
C PRO A 180 -6.80 16.39 7.00
N ILE A 181 -7.15 15.12 7.19
CA ILE A 181 -6.42 13.95 6.69
C ILE A 181 -7.08 13.50 5.39
N SER A 182 -6.30 13.38 4.32
CA SER A 182 -6.82 12.95 3.02
C SER A 182 -6.80 11.43 2.85
N ALA A 183 -5.84 10.73 3.45
CA ALA A 183 -5.65 9.30 3.25
C ALA A 183 -5.19 8.57 4.51
N LEU A 184 -5.71 7.36 4.68
CA LEU A 184 -5.22 6.36 5.61
C LEU A 184 -4.59 5.20 4.82
N GLU A 185 -3.27 5.04 4.90
CA GLU A 185 -2.57 3.88 4.33
C GLU A 185 -2.53 2.76 5.36
N ILE A 186 -3.16 1.62 5.08
CA ILE A 186 -3.38 0.54 6.04
C ILE A 186 -3.32 -0.83 5.37
N GLY A 187 -2.83 -1.85 6.10
CA GLY A 187 -2.92 -3.25 5.66
C GLY A 187 -4.37 -3.69 5.58
N TYR A 188 -4.85 -4.03 4.35
CA TYR A 188 -6.21 -4.48 4.13
C TYR A 188 -6.28 -5.49 2.99
N SER A 189 -6.83 -6.65 3.28
CA SER A 189 -6.98 -7.77 2.35
C SER A 189 -8.04 -8.75 2.86
N LEU A 190 -8.37 -9.76 2.05
CA LEU A 190 -9.18 -10.90 2.51
C LEU A 190 -8.61 -11.56 3.78
N ALA A 191 -7.29 -11.52 3.97
CA ALA A 191 -6.64 -12.12 5.14
C ALA A 191 -6.55 -11.18 6.36
N ASP A 192 -6.67 -9.87 6.16
CA ASP A 192 -6.46 -8.85 7.19
C ASP A 192 -7.63 -7.86 7.17
N ARG A 193 -8.71 -8.23 7.86
CA ARG A 193 -10.00 -7.51 7.88
C ARG A 193 -10.30 -6.81 9.20
N GLN A 194 -9.39 -6.80 10.16
CA GLN A 194 -9.61 -6.26 11.51
C GLN A 194 -10.00 -4.77 11.50
N ILE A 195 -9.55 -4.02 10.49
CA ILE A 195 -9.89 -2.60 10.35
C ILE A 195 -11.39 -2.35 10.15
N GLU A 196 -12.15 -3.36 9.71
CA GLU A 196 -13.59 -3.24 9.46
C GLU A 196 -14.42 -3.04 10.73
N SER A 197 -13.88 -3.42 11.90
CA SER A 197 -14.59 -3.32 13.18
C SER A 197 -14.71 -1.86 13.67
N GLU A 198 -13.70 -1.02 13.47
CA GLU A 198 -13.67 0.33 14.02
C GLU A 198 -13.00 1.34 13.08
N LEU A 199 -11.79 1.04 12.58
CA LEU A 199 -10.97 2.01 11.87
C LEU A 199 -11.58 2.40 10.51
N LEU A 200 -12.08 1.43 9.75
CA LEU A 200 -12.71 1.69 8.45
C LEU A 200 -14.02 2.50 8.59
N PRO A 201 -14.95 2.18 9.53
CA PRO A 201 -16.08 3.04 9.85
C PRO A 201 -15.68 4.46 10.25
N THR A 202 -14.63 4.62 11.09
CA THR A 202 -14.12 5.92 11.49
C THR A 202 -13.57 6.72 10.31
N ALA A 203 -12.78 6.10 9.44
CA ALA A 203 -12.27 6.77 8.25
C ALA A 203 -13.41 7.23 7.32
N LYS A 204 -14.44 6.40 7.14
CA LYS A 204 -15.64 6.74 6.36
C LYS A 204 -16.41 7.90 6.97
N GLU A 205 -16.63 7.90 8.29
CA GLU A 205 -17.29 9.00 9.02
C GLU A 205 -16.55 10.33 8.83
N LEU A 206 -15.21 10.30 8.89
CA LEU A 206 -14.36 11.47 8.74
C LEU A 206 -14.11 11.88 7.28
N GLY A 207 -14.62 11.10 6.32
CA GLY A 207 -14.42 11.35 4.89
C GLY A 207 -12.98 11.15 4.42
N ILE A 208 -12.23 10.22 5.02
CA ILE A 208 -10.83 9.91 4.73
C ILE A 208 -10.75 8.74 3.75
N GLY A 209 -9.94 8.87 2.69
CA GLY A 209 -9.73 7.81 1.71
C GLY A 209 -8.82 6.69 2.24
N ILE A 210 -9.02 5.47 1.74
CA ILE A 210 -8.24 4.30 2.13
C ILE A 210 -7.24 3.94 1.04
N VAL A 211 -5.97 3.86 1.41
CA VAL A 211 -4.88 3.31 0.59
C VAL A 211 -4.54 1.93 1.15
N ALA A 212 -5.18 0.90 0.60
CA ALA A 212 -5.06 -0.46 1.08
C ALA A 212 -3.81 -1.14 0.53
N PHE A 213 -2.85 -1.49 1.38
CA PHE A 213 -1.68 -2.27 0.98
C PHE A 213 -1.76 -3.72 1.47
N ALA A 214 -0.78 -4.56 1.14
CA ALA A 214 -0.73 -6.00 1.45
C ALA A 214 -1.94 -6.79 0.91
N ASN A 215 -2.48 -6.40 -0.24
CA ASN A 215 -3.69 -7.00 -0.82
C ASN A 215 -3.59 -8.52 -1.05
N THR A 216 -2.38 -9.06 -1.19
CA THR A 216 -2.10 -10.50 -1.34
C THR A 216 -1.62 -11.17 -0.06
N ALA A 217 -1.61 -10.46 1.10
CA ALA A 217 -1.18 -10.98 2.40
C ALA A 217 0.18 -11.69 2.34
N GLU A 218 1.24 -10.94 1.95
CA GLU A 218 2.61 -11.44 1.76
C GLU A 218 2.71 -12.67 0.83
N GLY A 219 1.79 -12.77 -0.12
CA GLY A 219 1.74 -13.85 -1.08
C GLY A 219 0.87 -15.05 -0.67
N LEU A 220 0.24 -15.04 0.51
CA LEU A 220 -0.69 -16.10 0.93
C LEU A 220 -1.83 -16.27 -0.07
N LEU A 221 -2.40 -15.15 -0.54
CA LEU A 221 -3.58 -15.13 -1.42
C LEU A 221 -3.24 -15.28 -2.92
N THR A 222 -1.99 -15.58 -3.27
CA THR A 222 -1.60 -15.77 -4.68
C THR A 222 -1.99 -17.15 -5.24
N GLY A 223 -2.25 -18.12 -4.34
CA GLY A 223 -2.47 -19.52 -4.71
C GLY A 223 -1.19 -20.30 -5.06
N GLU A 224 -0.02 -19.65 -5.02
CA GLU A 224 1.28 -20.26 -5.37
C GLU A 224 2.03 -20.80 -4.14
N MET A 225 1.63 -20.36 -2.93
CA MET A 225 2.31 -20.72 -1.69
C MET A 225 2.11 -22.20 -1.34
N LYS A 226 3.16 -22.84 -0.84
CA LYS A 226 3.17 -24.24 -0.39
C LYS A 226 3.72 -24.34 1.03
N ALA A 227 3.20 -25.28 1.81
CA ALA A 227 3.71 -25.62 3.13
C ALA A 227 4.66 -26.83 3.03
N PRO A 228 5.79 -26.85 3.79
CA PRO A 228 6.35 -25.72 4.52
C PRO A 228 7.02 -24.70 3.60
N LEU A 229 7.21 -23.48 4.09
CA LEU A 229 8.01 -22.49 3.37
C LEU A 229 9.50 -22.87 3.37
N PRO A 230 10.29 -22.41 2.36
CA PRO A 230 11.74 -22.59 2.37
C PRO A 230 12.37 -22.07 3.67
N ALA A 231 13.39 -22.75 4.20
CA ALA A 231 13.98 -22.46 5.51
C ALA A 231 14.50 -21.01 5.65
N LYS A 232 14.95 -20.39 4.56
CA LYS A 232 15.45 -19.01 4.54
C LYS A 232 14.36 -17.96 4.25
N ASP A 233 13.10 -18.35 4.13
CA ASP A 233 12.00 -17.43 3.87
C ASP A 233 11.75 -16.59 5.12
N TYR A 234 11.77 -15.25 4.97
CA TYR A 234 11.57 -14.32 6.09
C TYR A 234 10.19 -14.48 6.76
N ARG A 235 9.20 -14.98 6.03
CA ARG A 235 7.83 -15.22 6.53
C ARG A 235 7.79 -16.29 7.61
N ASN A 236 8.83 -17.15 7.72
CA ASN A 236 8.98 -18.09 8.82
C ASN A 236 9.12 -17.43 10.21
N HIS A 237 9.32 -16.11 10.28
CA HIS A 237 9.30 -15.35 11.53
C HIS A 237 7.87 -15.02 12.03
N PHE A 238 6.84 -15.27 11.23
CA PHE A 238 5.45 -14.95 11.55
C PHE A 238 4.63 -16.24 11.71
N SER A 239 3.85 -16.32 12.79
CA SER A 239 3.07 -17.53 13.11
C SER A 239 2.04 -17.89 12.04
N ARG A 240 1.55 -16.91 11.25
CA ARG A 240 0.64 -17.13 10.10
C ARG A 240 1.19 -18.14 9.09
N PHE A 241 2.51 -18.19 8.93
CA PHE A 241 3.19 -18.99 7.91
C PHE A 241 3.86 -20.24 8.47
N GLN A 242 3.51 -20.64 9.69
CA GLN A 242 4.13 -21.77 10.39
C GLN A 242 3.12 -22.90 10.66
N GLY A 243 3.59 -24.14 10.55
CA GLY A 243 2.90 -25.36 10.99
C GLY A 243 1.44 -25.42 10.54
N GLU A 244 0.56 -25.75 11.48
CA GLU A 244 -0.88 -25.90 11.24
C GLU A 244 -1.56 -24.59 10.80
N ASN A 245 -1.07 -23.43 11.26
CA ASN A 245 -1.63 -22.15 10.81
C ASN A 245 -1.52 -21.99 9.29
N LEU A 246 -0.35 -22.29 8.72
CA LEU A 246 -0.18 -22.19 7.27
C LEU A 246 -1.07 -23.20 6.54
N ILE A 247 -1.18 -24.44 7.03
CA ILE A 247 -2.01 -25.48 6.42
C ILE A 247 -3.47 -25.02 6.39
N ASN A 248 -4.02 -24.61 7.54
CA ASN A 248 -5.40 -24.13 7.66
C ASN A 248 -5.68 -22.90 6.79
N ASN A 249 -4.70 -22.00 6.66
CA ASN A 249 -4.81 -20.84 5.81
C ASN A 249 -4.85 -21.22 4.32
N LEU A 250 -4.03 -22.17 3.90
CA LEU A 250 -4.01 -22.66 2.52
C LEU A 250 -5.32 -23.35 2.11
N GLU A 251 -6.03 -24.03 3.03
CA GLU A 251 -7.36 -24.59 2.77
C GLU A 251 -8.36 -23.50 2.36
N LYS A 252 -8.30 -22.33 3.00
CA LYS A 252 -9.15 -21.18 2.63
C LYS A 252 -8.75 -20.60 1.27
N VAL A 253 -7.46 -20.62 0.96
CA VAL A 253 -6.95 -20.18 -0.35
C VAL A 253 -7.43 -21.10 -1.48
N GLU A 254 -7.72 -22.38 -1.23
CA GLU A 254 -8.31 -23.26 -2.25
C GLU A 254 -9.71 -22.76 -2.71
N VAL A 255 -10.52 -22.22 -1.79
CA VAL A 255 -11.80 -21.59 -2.16
C VAL A 255 -11.57 -20.39 -3.07
N LEU A 256 -10.56 -19.55 -2.75
CA LEU A 256 -10.18 -18.42 -3.61
C LEU A 256 -9.70 -18.88 -5.00
N LYS A 257 -8.91 -19.95 -5.06
CA LYS A 257 -8.44 -20.55 -6.33
C LYS A 257 -9.58 -21.08 -7.18
N GLN A 258 -10.54 -21.75 -6.56
CA GLN A 258 -11.71 -22.28 -7.27
C GLN A 258 -12.54 -21.15 -7.87
N LEU A 259 -12.82 -20.09 -7.09
CA LEU A 259 -13.55 -18.93 -7.58
C LEU A 259 -12.80 -18.22 -8.70
N ALA A 260 -11.49 -18.05 -8.56
CA ALA A 260 -10.63 -17.45 -9.59
C ALA A 260 -10.68 -18.25 -10.90
N SER A 261 -10.53 -19.58 -10.80
CA SER A 261 -10.61 -20.49 -11.96
C SER A 261 -11.96 -20.40 -12.68
N ASN A 262 -13.06 -20.40 -11.94
CA ASN A 262 -14.41 -20.30 -12.50
C ASN A 262 -14.64 -18.98 -13.26
N LYS A 263 -13.98 -17.91 -12.83
CA LYS A 263 -14.06 -16.59 -13.47
C LYS A 263 -13.02 -16.37 -14.57
N GLY A 264 -12.06 -17.28 -14.74
CA GLY A 264 -10.96 -17.14 -15.71
C GLY A 264 -9.89 -16.11 -15.29
N PHE A 265 -9.72 -15.88 -13.97
CA PHE A 265 -8.73 -14.99 -13.39
C PHE A 265 -7.76 -15.73 -12.46
N THR A 266 -6.72 -15.04 -12.00
CA THR A 266 -5.81 -15.57 -10.97
C THR A 266 -6.33 -15.23 -9.56
N PRO A 267 -5.94 -16.02 -8.52
CA PRO A 267 -6.26 -15.67 -7.13
C PRO A 267 -5.74 -14.29 -6.73
N THR A 268 -4.57 -13.89 -7.21
CA THR A 268 -4.01 -12.54 -7.04
C THR A 268 -4.98 -11.46 -7.55
N GLN A 269 -5.53 -11.65 -8.74
CA GLN A 269 -6.48 -10.71 -9.33
C GLN A 269 -7.76 -10.61 -8.52
N ILE A 270 -8.30 -11.74 -8.04
CA ILE A 270 -9.48 -11.76 -7.18
C ILE A 270 -9.21 -11.03 -5.87
N ALA A 271 -8.06 -11.25 -5.21
CA ALA A 271 -7.70 -10.58 -3.97
C ALA A 271 -7.59 -9.06 -4.13
N ILE A 272 -6.96 -8.58 -5.21
CA ILE A 272 -6.86 -7.15 -5.52
C ILE A 272 -8.24 -6.55 -5.83
N ALA A 273 -9.04 -7.24 -6.65
CA ALA A 273 -10.38 -6.81 -7.02
C ALA A 273 -11.32 -6.74 -5.80
N TRP A 274 -11.20 -7.68 -4.87
CA TRP A 274 -12.00 -7.64 -3.64
C TRP A 274 -11.76 -6.35 -2.84
N VAL A 275 -10.50 -5.92 -2.69
CA VAL A 275 -10.15 -4.65 -2.03
C VAL A 275 -10.78 -3.45 -2.74
N LYS A 276 -10.75 -3.44 -4.08
CA LYS A 276 -11.37 -2.40 -4.91
C LYS A 276 -12.88 -2.21 -4.60
N GLU A 277 -13.58 -3.28 -4.24
CA GLU A 277 -15.02 -3.27 -3.95
C GLU A 277 -15.37 -2.83 -2.51
N GLN A 278 -14.37 -2.53 -1.66
CA GLN A 278 -14.63 -2.16 -0.26
C GLN A 278 -15.01 -0.68 -0.06
N GLY A 279 -15.18 0.08 -1.11
CA GLY A 279 -15.69 1.45 -1.04
C GLY A 279 -15.21 2.36 -2.17
N ASP A 280 -15.96 3.45 -2.37
CA ASP A 280 -15.70 4.41 -3.45
C ASP A 280 -14.40 5.20 -3.23
N HIS A 281 -14.00 5.40 -1.97
CA HIS A 281 -12.77 6.08 -1.57
C HIS A 281 -11.63 5.11 -1.20
N THR A 282 -11.76 3.82 -1.60
CA THR A 282 -10.74 2.79 -1.35
C THR A 282 -9.97 2.49 -2.62
N MET A 283 -8.64 2.55 -2.55
CA MET A 283 -7.74 2.15 -3.62
C MET A 283 -6.87 0.96 -3.21
N SER A 284 -6.51 0.13 -4.19
CA SER A 284 -5.56 -0.97 -4.01
C SER A 284 -4.14 -0.47 -4.27
N LEU A 285 -3.27 -0.53 -3.26
CA LEU A 285 -1.84 -0.25 -3.41
C LEU A 285 -1.08 -1.57 -3.55
N VAL A 286 -0.60 -1.85 -4.76
CA VAL A 286 0.04 -3.11 -5.10
C VAL A 286 1.53 -2.91 -5.39
N SER A 287 2.36 -3.73 -4.75
CA SER A 287 3.80 -3.71 -5.02
C SER A 287 4.10 -4.40 -6.35
N MET A 288 4.62 -3.64 -7.31
CA MET A 288 5.00 -4.12 -8.64
C MET A 288 6.40 -3.64 -8.96
N SER A 289 7.36 -4.54 -9.00
CA SER A 289 8.77 -4.18 -9.27
C SER A 289 9.24 -4.59 -10.67
N ARG A 290 8.35 -5.19 -11.46
CA ARG A 290 8.63 -5.65 -12.84
C ARG A 290 7.42 -5.41 -13.74
N ARG A 291 7.67 -4.97 -14.96
CA ARG A 291 6.65 -4.73 -16.00
C ARG A 291 5.74 -5.94 -16.23
N SER A 292 6.27 -7.16 -16.15
CA SER A 292 5.50 -8.38 -16.36
C SER A 292 4.31 -8.57 -15.41
N ARG A 293 4.28 -7.85 -14.27
CA ARG A 293 3.18 -7.89 -13.31
C ARG A 293 2.09 -6.84 -13.57
N LEU A 294 2.38 -5.81 -14.36
CA LEU A 294 1.42 -4.73 -14.62
C LEU A 294 0.13 -5.22 -15.30
N PRO A 295 0.19 -6.00 -16.41
CA PRO A 295 -1.03 -6.44 -17.09
C PRO A 295 -1.97 -7.25 -16.18
N GLU A 296 -1.41 -8.16 -15.37
CA GLU A 296 -2.18 -8.97 -14.43
C GLU A 296 -2.92 -8.09 -13.40
N ASN A 297 -2.20 -7.17 -12.77
CA ASN A 297 -2.78 -6.34 -11.70
C ASN A 297 -3.76 -5.28 -12.26
N ILE A 298 -3.50 -4.74 -13.44
CA ILE A 298 -4.45 -3.83 -14.13
C ILE A 298 -5.73 -4.57 -14.49
N ALA A 299 -5.65 -5.80 -14.97
CA ALA A 299 -6.82 -6.60 -15.31
C ALA A 299 -7.73 -6.87 -14.10
N ALA A 300 -7.18 -6.92 -12.88
CA ALA A 300 -7.96 -7.04 -11.66
C ALA A 300 -8.99 -5.90 -11.48
N MET A 301 -8.69 -4.70 -12.01
CA MET A 301 -9.60 -3.55 -11.92
C MET A 301 -10.90 -3.73 -12.71
N ASN A 302 -10.94 -4.65 -13.66
CA ASN A 302 -12.12 -4.94 -14.48
C ASN A 302 -12.99 -6.08 -13.93
N ILE A 303 -12.58 -6.74 -12.85
CA ILE A 303 -13.35 -7.83 -12.24
C ILE A 303 -14.57 -7.25 -11.55
N ILE A 304 -15.73 -7.79 -11.86
CA ILE A 304 -17.02 -7.52 -11.22
C ILE A 304 -17.46 -8.80 -10.53
N PHE A 305 -17.83 -8.72 -9.28
CA PHE A 305 -18.35 -9.86 -8.52
C PHE A 305 -19.87 -9.89 -8.54
N THR A 306 -20.44 -11.09 -8.59
CA THR A 306 -21.87 -11.26 -8.27
C THR A 306 -22.05 -11.19 -6.74
N PRO A 307 -23.29 -10.96 -6.24
CA PRO A 307 -23.57 -11.04 -4.80
C PRO A 307 -23.16 -12.37 -4.18
N GLU A 308 -23.35 -13.48 -4.89
CA GLU A 308 -23.00 -14.84 -4.44
C GLU A 308 -21.49 -15.00 -4.31
N GLU A 309 -20.71 -14.51 -5.27
CA GLU A 309 -19.25 -14.55 -5.24
C GLU A 309 -18.70 -13.71 -4.07
N MET A 310 -19.24 -12.51 -3.86
CA MET A 310 -18.88 -11.68 -2.71
C MET A 310 -19.26 -12.36 -1.39
N SER A 311 -20.40 -13.03 -1.34
CA SER A 311 -20.82 -13.81 -0.15
C SER A 311 -19.83 -14.94 0.13
N ILE A 312 -19.42 -15.71 -0.88
CA ILE A 312 -18.41 -16.79 -0.73
C ILE A 312 -17.10 -16.21 -0.16
N LEU A 313 -16.58 -15.13 -0.72
CA LEU A 313 -15.36 -14.50 -0.24
C LEU A 313 -15.51 -14.01 1.21
N ASN A 314 -16.58 -13.33 1.52
CA ASN A 314 -16.81 -12.73 2.83
C ASN A 314 -17.07 -13.79 3.93
N THR A 315 -17.69 -14.93 3.61
CA THR A 315 -17.90 -16.02 4.56
C THR A 315 -16.66 -16.88 4.76
N THR A 316 -15.85 -17.08 3.71
CA THR A 316 -14.58 -17.83 3.79
C THR A 316 -13.53 -17.06 4.58
N PHE A 317 -13.46 -15.75 4.36
CA PHE A 317 -12.45 -14.86 4.95
C PHE A 317 -13.10 -13.87 5.95
N THR A 318 -13.84 -14.39 6.92
CA THR A 318 -14.37 -13.56 8.02
C THR A 318 -13.23 -12.96 8.86
N ILE A 319 -13.52 -11.92 9.63
CA ILE A 319 -12.56 -11.36 10.58
C ILE A 319 -12.03 -12.47 11.49
N GLY A 320 -10.71 -12.65 11.54
CA GLY A 320 -10.07 -13.72 12.33
C GLY A 320 -10.06 -15.10 11.68
N ALA A 321 -10.58 -15.28 10.47
CA ALA A 321 -10.57 -16.56 9.77
C ALA A 321 -9.15 -17.05 9.42
N ILE A 322 -8.21 -16.15 9.19
CA ILE A 322 -6.81 -16.48 8.90
C ILE A 322 -6.05 -16.63 10.21
N SER A 323 -5.49 -17.81 10.41
CA SER A 323 -4.78 -18.21 11.63
C SER A 323 -3.39 -17.58 11.70
N GLY A 324 -2.96 -17.24 12.92
CA GLY A 324 -1.64 -16.66 13.19
C GLY A 324 -1.53 -15.18 12.84
N SER A 325 -0.41 -14.59 13.24
CA SER A 325 -0.13 -13.16 13.12
C SER A 325 0.98 -12.84 12.13
N THR A 326 1.00 -11.61 11.64
CA THR A 326 2.09 -11.00 10.87
C THR A 326 2.53 -9.69 11.54
N TYR A 327 3.41 -8.93 10.88
CA TYR A 327 3.83 -7.60 11.35
C TYR A 327 2.66 -6.58 11.36
N LEU A 328 1.55 -6.86 10.70
CA LEU A 328 0.35 -6.01 10.69
C LEU A 328 -0.48 -6.11 11.99
N GLN A 329 -0.26 -7.14 12.78
CA GLN A 329 -1.07 -7.47 13.96
C GLN A 329 -0.26 -7.34 15.26
N ARG A 330 0.58 -6.33 15.39
CA ARG A 330 1.38 -6.06 16.59
C ARG A 330 0.68 -5.15 17.57
#